data_338d536beade0222fa1f5214c99f6c55
#
_entry.id   338d536beade0222fa1f5214c99f6c55
#
_cell.length_a   1.000
_cell.length_b   1.000
_cell.length_c   1.000
_cell.angle_alpha   90.00
_cell.angle_beta   90.00
_cell.angle_gamma   90.00
#
_symmetry.space_group_name_H-M   'P 1'
#
loop_
_entity.id
_entity.type
_entity.pdbx_description
1 polymer ?
#
loop_
_entity_poly.entity_id
_entity_poly.type
_entity_poly.pdbx_seq_one_letter_code
_entity_poly.pdbx_strand_id
1 'polypeptide(L)'
;MKRLWSTRFMVDLVEQVDERGLAVSPTLPEGCKNLLIDIDGTICEDIPNEEPERMATAEVFEGVADQINKWYDEGHLICFFTSRTEEHRAVTEKWLAEHGFKWHSCLFGKPRGGNYHWIDNHIVRATRFNSKLTDFVKKYMEVEVFDDE
;
A
#
# COMPACT_ATOMS: atom_id res chain seq x y z
N MET A 1 4.13 23.53 11.57
CA MET A 1 4.16 22.38 10.63
C MET A 1 4.23 22.90 9.21
N LYS A 2 5.20 22.45 8.44
CA LYS A 2 5.37 22.86 7.05
C LYS A 2 4.68 21.85 6.13
N ARG A 3 3.86 22.35 5.21
CA ARG A 3 3.19 21.52 4.21
C ARG A 3 4.16 21.20 3.07
N LEU A 4 4.36 19.91 2.83
CA LEU A 4 5.16 19.41 1.73
C LEU A 4 4.26 18.67 0.76
N TRP A 5 4.32 19.04 -0.52
CA TRP A 5 3.44 18.49 -1.53
C TRP A 5 4.14 17.38 -2.31
N SER A 6 3.45 16.25 -2.44
CA SER A 6 3.81 15.23 -3.40
C SER A 6 3.11 15.51 -4.73
N THR A 7 3.70 15.12 -5.85
CA THR A 7 3.07 15.22 -7.16
C THR A 7 1.85 14.30 -7.32
N ARG A 8 1.70 13.31 -6.44
CA ARG A 8 0.64 12.30 -6.52
C ARG A 8 -0.48 12.51 -5.51
N PHE A 9 -0.17 13.01 -4.37
CA PHE A 9 -1.15 13.27 -3.31
C PHE A 9 -0.63 14.38 -2.41
N MET A 10 -1.59 15.07 -1.80
CA MET A 10 -1.29 16.16 -0.89
C MET A 10 -1.38 15.64 0.54
N VAL A 11 -0.28 15.71 1.25
CA VAL A 11 -0.21 15.30 2.65
C VAL A 11 0.68 16.29 3.41
N ASP A 12 0.26 16.64 4.61
CA ASP A 12 1.05 17.47 5.50
C ASP A 12 2.09 16.60 6.20
N LEU A 13 3.33 16.73 5.76
CA LEU A 13 4.45 16.08 6.41
C LEU A 13 5.01 16.95 7.53
N VAL A 14 5.51 16.32 8.57
CA VAL A 14 6.09 17.00 9.72
C VAL A 14 7.60 17.09 9.52
N GLU A 15 8.12 18.33 9.53
CA GLU A 15 9.56 18.58 9.43
C GLU A 15 10.29 17.93 10.61
N GLN A 16 11.44 17.34 10.28
CA GLN A 16 12.33 16.72 11.26
C GLN A 16 13.72 17.33 11.14
N VAL A 17 14.37 17.47 12.28
CA VAL A 17 15.78 17.87 12.33
C VAL A 17 16.55 16.86 13.19
N ASP A 18 17.83 16.69 12.87
CA ASP A 18 18.72 15.86 13.67
C ASP A 18 19.25 16.61 14.89
N GLU A 19 20.07 15.96 15.67
CA GLU A 19 20.69 16.53 16.88
C GLU A 19 21.58 17.75 16.61
N ARG A 20 22.04 17.93 15.34
CA ARG A 20 22.82 19.09 14.91
C ARG A 20 21.93 20.23 14.41
N GLY A 21 20.62 20.04 14.38
CA GLY A 21 19.67 21.02 13.84
C GLY A 21 19.58 21.00 12.31
N LEU A 22 20.13 19.99 11.64
CA LEU A 22 20.07 19.85 10.20
C LEU A 22 18.79 19.13 9.80
N ALA A 23 18.15 19.60 8.72
CA ALA A 23 16.95 18.97 8.20
C ALA A 23 17.23 17.53 7.76
N VAL A 24 16.35 16.64 8.16
CA VAL A 24 16.33 15.24 7.70
C VAL A 24 14.98 14.97 7.05
N SER A 25 14.76 13.76 6.57
CA SER A 25 13.52 13.40 5.89
C SER A 25 12.31 13.67 6.76
N PRO A 26 11.29 14.36 6.23
CA PRO A 26 10.06 14.59 6.99
C PRO A 26 9.29 13.29 7.18
N THR A 27 8.44 13.27 8.18
CA THR A 27 7.64 12.10 8.53
C THR A 27 6.15 12.40 8.42
N LEU A 28 5.35 11.35 8.38
CA LEU A 28 3.90 11.49 8.50
C LEU A 28 3.53 12.01 9.92
N PRO A 29 2.39 12.70 10.05
CA PRO A 29 1.85 13.02 11.36
C PRO A 29 1.65 11.75 12.20
N GLU A 30 1.74 11.90 13.53
CA GLU A 30 1.50 10.80 14.46
C GLU A 30 0.15 10.13 14.19
N GLY A 31 0.13 8.80 14.19
CA GLY A 31 -1.06 8.00 13.93
C GLY A 31 -1.36 7.75 12.46
N CYS A 32 -0.71 8.46 11.53
CA CYS A 32 -0.81 8.20 10.11
C CYS A 32 0.17 7.13 9.65
N LYS A 33 -0.27 6.28 8.73
CA LYS A 33 0.56 5.23 8.15
C LYS A 33 0.54 5.30 6.63
N ASN A 34 1.67 4.97 6.02
CA ASN A 34 1.72 4.60 4.61
C ASN A 34 1.34 3.12 4.52
N LEU A 35 0.17 2.83 4.00
CA LEU A 35 -0.25 1.45 3.75
C LEU A 35 0.11 1.09 2.31
N LEU A 36 1.09 0.21 2.18
CA LEU A 36 1.54 -0.32 0.88
C LEU A 36 0.82 -1.64 0.68
N ILE A 37 -0.13 -1.66 -0.24
CA ILE A 37 -1.07 -2.78 -0.38
C ILE A 37 -0.89 -3.43 -1.74
N ASP A 38 -0.57 -4.71 -1.74
CA ASP A 38 -0.49 -5.52 -2.95
C ASP A 38 -1.88 -5.70 -3.58
N ILE A 39 -1.91 -5.95 -4.88
CA ILE A 39 -3.16 -6.15 -5.62
C ILE A 39 -3.44 -7.65 -5.82
N ASP A 40 -2.71 -8.28 -6.73
CA ASP A 40 -2.96 -9.66 -7.12
C ASP A 40 -2.69 -10.64 -5.99
N GLY A 41 -3.68 -11.42 -5.64
CA GLY A 41 -3.61 -12.37 -4.52
C GLY A 41 -3.89 -11.74 -3.15
N THR A 42 -4.06 -10.42 -3.08
CA THR A 42 -4.28 -9.70 -1.81
C THR A 42 -5.66 -9.05 -1.77
N ILE A 43 -6.00 -8.22 -2.75
CA ILE A 43 -7.33 -7.59 -2.81
C ILE A 43 -8.25 -8.26 -3.83
N CYS A 44 -7.71 -9.09 -4.69
CA CYS A 44 -8.41 -9.87 -5.69
C CYS A 44 -7.69 -11.18 -5.93
N GLU A 45 -8.24 -12.02 -6.81
CA GLU A 45 -7.56 -13.24 -7.23
C GLU A 45 -6.17 -12.96 -7.78
N ASP A 46 -5.30 -13.93 -7.67
CA ASP A 46 -3.91 -13.79 -8.13
C ASP A 46 -3.84 -13.91 -9.65
N ILE A 47 -3.52 -12.79 -10.31
CA ILE A 47 -3.43 -12.71 -11.77
C ILE A 47 -1.97 -12.44 -12.15
N PRO A 48 -1.33 -13.34 -12.87
CA PRO A 48 0.03 -13.10 -13.35
C PRO A 48 0.05 -12.05 -14.47
N ASN A 49 1.16 -11.34 -14.63
CA ASN A 49 1.33 -10.35 -15.70
C ASN A 49 1.21 -10.96 -17.10
N GLU A 50 1.41 -12.27 -17.22
CA GLU A 50 1.32 -13.01 -18.46
C GLU A 50 -0.12 -13.24 -18.94
N GLU A 51 -1.10 -12.94 -18.10
CA GLU A 51 -2.53 -13.05 -18.42
C GLU A 51 -3.27 -11.72 -18.17
N PRO A 52 -2.84 -10.62 -18.81
CA PRO A 52 -3.39 -9.29 -18.54
C PRO A 52 -4.86 -9.14 -18.88
N GLU A 53 -5.39 -9.98 -19.76
CA GLU A 53 -6.80 -9.97 -20.13
C GLU A 53 -7.75 -10.28 -18.97
N ARG A 54 -7.24 -10.90 -17.92
CA ARG A 54 -8.03 -11.19 -16.71
C ARG A 54 -8.13 -10.01 -15.75
N MET A 55 -7.31 -8.97 -15.94
CA MET A 55 -7.24 -7.84 -14.99
C MET A 55 -8.52 -7.01 -14.93
N ALA A 56 -9.15 -6.79 -16.08
CA ALA A 56 -10.35 -5.96 -16.18
C ALA A 56 -11.58 -6.59 -15.47
N THR A 57 -11.61 -7.91 -15.35
CA THR A 57 -12.75 -8.66 -14.81
C THR A 57 -12.44 -9.41 -13.52
N ALA A 58 -11.32 -9.10 -12.89
CA ALA A 58 -10.93 -9.74 -11.63
C ALA A 58 -11.98 -9.51 -10.54
N GLU A 59 -12.24 -10.55 -9.76
CA GLU A 59 -13.15 -10.44 -8.63
C GLU A 59 -12.41 -9.92 -7.38
N VAL A 60 -13.00 -8.90 -6.76
CA VAL A 60 -12.52 -8.36 -5.47
C VAL A 60 -12.86 -9.33 -4.37
N PHE A 61 -11.94 -9.58 -3.46
CA PHE A 61 -12.25 -10.34 -2.25
C PHE A 61 -13.25 -9.60 -1.38
N GLU A 62 -14.19 -10.35 -0.83
CA GLU A 62 -15.29 -9.81 -0.03
C GLU A 62 -14.78 -8.93 1.12
N GLY A 63 -15.36 -7.73 1.23
CA GLY A 63 -15.08 -6.80 2.33
C GLY A 63 -13.78 -6.03 2.24
N VAL A 64 -12.92 -6.31 1.27
CA VAL A 64 -11.60 -5.65 1.16
C VAL A 64 -11.75 -4.17 0.86
N ALA A 65 -12.63 -3.80 -0.08
CA ALA A 65 -12.84 -2.40 -0.42
C ALA A 65 -13.32 -1.60 0.79
N ASP A 66 -14.25 -2.16 1.58
CA ASP A 66 -14.75 -1.50 2.79
C ASP A 66 -13.64 -1.27 3.81
N GLN A 67 -12.77 -2.26 4.01
CA GLN A 67 -11.66 -2.13 4.95
C GLN A 67 -10.64 -1.08 4.50
N ILE A 68 -10.27 -1.09 3.23
CA ILE A 68 -9.32 -0.13 2.68
C ILE A 68 -9.91 1.29 2.74
N ASN A 69 -11.18 1.44 2.39
CA ASN A 69 -11.85 2.73 2.45
C ASN A 69 -11.97 3.25 3.88
N LYS A 70 -12.15 2.35 4.85
CA LYS A 70 -12.12 2.72 6.26
C LYS A 70 -10.76 3.28 6.65
N TRP A 71 -9.68 2.63 6.26
CA TRP A 71 -8.32 3.15 6.51
C TRP A 71 -8.09 4.49 5.83
N TYR A 72 -8.59 4.64 4.60
CA TYR A 72 -8.52 5.92 3.89
C TYR A 72 -9.24 7.02 4.67
N ASP A 73 -10.46 6.74 5.14
CA ASP A 73 -11.28 7.70 5.88
C ASP A 73 -10.68 8.03 7.27
N GLU A 74 -9.93 7.11 7.85
CA GLU A 74 -9.18 7.31 9.10
C GLU A 74 -7.93 8.18 8.92
N GLY A 75 -7.59 8.55 7.70
CA GLY A 75 -6.45 9.44 7.41
C GLY A 75 -5.16 8.73 7.03
N HIS A 76 -5.17 7.41 6.87
CA HIS A 76 -4.00 6.68 6.37
C HIS A 76 -3.81 6.91 4.88
N LEU A 77 -2.57 6.85 4.40
CA LEU A 77 -2.27 6.91 2.98
C LEU A 77 -2.37 5.52 2.37
N ILE A 78 -3.21 5.41 1.34
CA ILE A 78 -3.40 4.15 0.63
C ILE A 78 -2.56 4.19 -0.65
N CYS A 79 -1.57 3.33 -0.72
CA CYS A 79 -0.73 3.15 -1.90
C CYS A 79 -0.82 1.70 -2.34
N PHE A 80 -1.38 1.46 -3.51
CA PHE A 80 -1.32 0.11 -4.10
C PHE A 80 0.07 -0.10 -4.68
N PHE A 81 0.75 -1.13 -4.20
CA PHE A 81 2.11 -1.47 -4.57
C PHE A 81 2.12 -2.83 -5.26
N THR A 82 2.25 -2.82 -6.58
CA THR A 82 1.96 -3.98 -7.42
C THR A 82 3.12 -4.35 -8.35
N SER A 83 3.28 -5.65 -8.59
CA SER A 83 4.21 -6.15 -9.60
C SER A 83 3.68 -6.01 -11.02
N ARG A 84 2.44 -5.56 -11.20
CA ARG A 84 1.97 -5.16 -12.53
C ARG A 84 2.90 -4.08 -13.08
N THR A 85 3.02 -4.02 -14.40
CA THR A 85 3.86 -3.01 -15.05
C THR A 85 3.06 -1.76 -15.41
N GLU A 86 3.75 -0.67 -15.74
CA GLU A 86 3.11 0.60 -16.10
C GLU A 86 2.14 0.48 -17.29
N GLU A 87 2.35 -0.46 -18.19
CA GLU A 87 1.45 -0.70 -19.32
C GLU A 87 0.05 -1.12 -18.86
N HIS A 88 -0.10 -1.62 -17.64
CA HIS A 88 -1.37 -2.03 -17.06
C HIS A 88 -1.98 -1.00 -16.11
N ARG A 89 -1.43 0.21 -16.05
CA ARG A 89 -1.93 1.26 -15.16
C ARG A 89 -3.38 1.61 -15.46
N ALA A 90 -3.72 1.84 -16.71
CA ALA A 90 -5.06 2.28 -17.08
C ALA A 90 -6.13 1.25 -16.69
N VAL A 91 -5.91 -0.03 -16.98
CA VAL A 91 -6.86 -1.09 -16.63
C VAL A 91 -6.96 -1.26 -15.11
N THR A 92 -5.85 -1.13 -14.41
CA THR A 92 -5.80 -1.27 -12.96
C THR A 92 -6.55 -0.15 -12.26
N GLU A 93 -6.29 1.10 -12.61
CA GLU A 93 -6.94 2.26 -11.99
C GLU A 93 -8.43 2.30 -12.32
N LYS A 94 -8.81 1.93 -13.54
CA LYS A 94 -10.22 1.81 -13.92
C LYS A 94 -10.93 0.75 -13.07
N TRP A 95 -10.30 -0.41 -12.91
CA TRP A 95 -10.83 -1.51 -12.09
C TRP A 95 -10.99 -1.10 -10.62
N LEU A 96 -10.00 -0.42 -10.05
CA LEU A 96 -10.09 0.10 -8.68
C LEU A 96 -11.26 1.07 -8.52
N ALA A 97 -11.42 1.99 -9.45
CA ALA A 97 -12.52 2.96 -9.41
C ALA A 97 -13.89 2.29 -9.55
N GLU A 98 -14.03 1.35 -10.47
CA GLU A 98 -15.28 0.61 -10.69
C GLU A 98 -15.71 -0.20 -9.47
N HIS A 99 -14.75 -0.67 -8.67
CA HIS A 99 -15.03 -1.44 -7.46
C HIS A 99 -15.10 -0.57 -6.19
N GLY A 100 -15.09 0.74 -6.36
CA GLY A 100 -15.33 1.68 -5.26
C GLY A 100 -14.16 1.88 -4.31
N PHE A 101 -12.94 1.53 -4.70
CA PHE A 101 -11.77 1.77 -3.89
C PHE A 101 -11.42 3.26 -3.80
N LYS A 102 -10.98 3.69 -2.64
CA LYS A 102 -10.36 4.99 -2.40
C LYS A 102 -8.87 4.78 -2.21
N TRP A 103 -8.06 5.56 -2.94
CA TRP A 103 -6.61 5.44 -2.83
C TRP A 103 -5.93 6.77 -3.16
N HIS A 104 -4.65 6.88 -2.80
CA HIS A 104 -3.84 8.07 -3.07
C HIS A 104 -2.90 7.85 -4.24
N SER A 105 -2.29 6.68 -4.33
CA SER A 105 -1.33 6.38 -5.38
C SER A 105 -1.27 4.90 -5.71
N CYS A 106 -0.74 4.60 -6.89
CA CYS A 106 -0.39 3.25 -7.32
C CYS A 106 1.07 3.25 -7.75
N LEU A 107 1.85 2.35 -7.20
CA LEU A 107 3.23 2.11 -7.60
C LEU A 107 3.30 0.77 -8.34
N PHE A 108 3.72 0.84 -9.58
CA PHE A 108 3.87 -0.32 -10.47
C PHE A 108 5.33 -0.78 -10.50
N GLY A 109 5.54 -2.02 -10.91
CA GLY A 109 6.90 -2.54 -11.06
C GLY A 109 7.53 -3.03 -9.74
N LYS A 110 6.73 -3.38 -8.76
CA LYS A 110 7.24 -4.05 -7.56
C LYS A 110 8.00 -5.31 -7.98
N PRO A 111 9.16 -5.63 -7.38
CA PRO A 111 9.88 -6.86 -7.70
C PRO A 111 8.99 -8.08 -7.60
N ARG A 112 9.07 -8.97 -8.59
CA ARG A 112 8.29 -10.20 -8.64
C ARG A 112 8.95 -11.31 -7.84
N GLY A 113 8.15 -12.30 -7.46
CA GLY A 113 8.64 -13.53 -6.85
C GLY A 113 8.37 -13.67 -5.36
N GLY A 114 7.89 -12.63 -4.71
CA GLY A 114 7.64 -12.67 -3.27
C GLY A 114 8.94 -12.67 -2.45
N ASN A 115 8.87 -13.22 -1.23
CA ASN A 115 10.02 -13.32 -0.32
C ASN A 115 10.68 -11.96 -0.04
N TYR A 116 9.87 -10.95 0.26
CA TYR A 116 10.34 -9.60 0.49
C TYR A 116 10.97 -9.45 1.86
N HIS A 117 12.11 -8.77 1.90
CA HIS A 117 12.75 -8.33 3.13
C HIS A 117 12.98 -6.82 3.00
N TRP A 118 12.23 -6.03 3.76
CA TRP A 118 12.32 -4.58 3.72
C TRP A 118 13.49 -4.10 4.56
N ILE A 119 14.36 -3.27 4.00
CA ILE A 119 15.50 -2.70 4.71
C ILE A 119 15.36 -1.19 4.65
N ASP A 120 15.22 -0.55 5.80
CA ASP A 120 14.90 0.87 5.90
C ASP A 120 15.42 1.42 7.24
N ASN A 121 15.57 2.73 7.34
CA ASN A 121 15.86 3.40 8.58
C ASN A 121 14.62 3.85 9.36
N HIS A 122 13.44 3.73 8.76
CA HIS A 122 12.16 3.96 9.44
C HIS A 122 11.62 2.65 10.01
N ILE A 123 10.67 2.79 10.94
CA ILE A 123 9.93 1.64 11.44
C ILE A 123 9.15 1.01 10.29
N VAL A 124 9.34 -0.30 10.11
CA VAL A 124 8.64 -1.10 9.11
C VAL A 124 7.79 -2.14 9.83
N ARG A 125 6.55 -2.27 9.39
CA ARG A 125 5.66 -3.35 9.80
C ARG A 125 5.22 -4.08 8.54
N ALA A 126 4.89 -5.36 8.68
CA ALA A 126 4.37 -6.14 7.57
C ALA A 126 3.25 -7.05 8.05
N THR A 127 2.23 -7.18 7.21
CA THR A 127 1.13 -8.10 7.42
C THR A 127 1.04 -9.01 6.21
N ARG A 128 1.08 -10.31 6.43
CA ARG A 128 0.86 -11.28 5.37
C ARG A 128 -0.62 -11.61 5.28
N PHE A 129 -1.17 -11.37 4.09
CA PHE A 129 -2.57 -11.66 3.80
C PHE A 129 -2.65 -12.48 2.50
N ASN A 130 -3.29 -13.62 2.57
CA ASN A 130 -3.39 -14.55 1.45
C ASN A 130 -4.76 -15.22 1.35
N SER A 131 -5.80 -14.63 1.91
CA SER A 131 -7.15 -15.17 1.91
C SER A 131 -8.19 -14.08 2.04
N LYS A 132 -9.44 -14.45 2.26
CA LYS A 132 -10.56 -13.52 2.35
C LYS A 132 -10.44 -12.58 3.55
N LEU A 133 -11.01 -11.39 3.45
CA LEU A 133 -10.95 -10.36 4.48
C LEU A 133 -11.41 -10.82 5.86
N THR A 134 -12.37 -11.74 5.93
CA THR A 134 -12.79 -12.31 7.21
C THR A 134 -11.65 -12.99 7.95
N ASP A 135 -10.68 -13.52 7.21
CA ASP A 135 -9.46 -14.07 7.78
C ASP A 135 -8.44 -12.98 8.09
N PHE A 136 -8.40 -11.92 7.29
CA PHE A 136 -7.53 -10.77 7.49
C PHE A 136 -7.79 -10.08 8.84
N VAL A 137 -9.05 -9.80 9.14
CA VAL A 137 -9.42 -9.14 10.40
C VAL A 137 -9.18 -10.04 11.61
N LYS A 138 -9.23 -11.36 11.42
CA LYS A 138 -9.11 -12.33 12.51
C LYS A 138 -7.73 -12.97 12.64
N LYS A 139 -6.95 -13.00 11.57
CA LYS A 139 -5.72 -13.80 11.46
C LYS A 139 -4.58 -13.06 10.78
N TYR A 140 -4.49 -11.73 10.89
CA TYR A 140 -3.32 -11.08 10.36
C TYR A 140 -2.08 -11.62 11.09
N MET A 141 -1.09 -12.02 10.32
CA MET A 141 0.19 -12.44 10.89
C MET A 141 1.15 -11.28 10.76
N GLU A 142 1.59 -10.74 11.88
CA GLU A 142 2.73 -9.86 11.88
C GLU A 142 3.95 -10.66 11.48
N VAL A 143 4.59 -10.21 10.42
CA VAL A 143 5.87 -10.77 10.03
C VAL A 143 6.94 -10.16 10.94
N GLU A 144 7.81 -11.00 11.45
CA GLU A 144 8.90 -10.57 12.30
C GLU A 144 9.71 -9.47 11.63
N VAL A 145 9.74 -8.31 12.25
CA VAL A 145 10.64 -7.24 11.88
C VAL A 145 11.88 -7.43 12.75
N PHE A 146 13.01 -7.67 12.13
CA PHE A 146 14.26 -7.77 12.87
C PHE A 146 14.64 -6.38 13.37
N ASP A 147 14.65 -6.21 14.67
CA ASP A 147 15.23 -5.01 15.27
C ASP A 147 16.73 -5.07 15.05
N ASP A 148 17.29 -3.99 14.55
CA ASP A 148 18.73 -3.82 14.53
C ASP A 148 19.22 -3.73 15.96
N GLU A 149 20.05 -4.66 16.32
CA GLU A 149 20.77 -4.56 17.59
C GLU A 149 21.80 -3.44 17.55
#